data_ef82e9b17b68a8896b1e3b59355fc6e6
#
_entry.id   ef82e9b17b68a8896b1e3b59355fc6e6
#
_cell.length_a   1.000
_cell.length_b   1.000
_cell.length_c   1.000
_cell.angle_alpha   90.00
_cell.angle_beta   90.00
_cell.angle_gamma   90.00
#
_symmetry.space_group_name_H-M   'P 1'
#
loop_
_entity.id
_entity.type
_entity.pdbx_description
1 polymer ?
#
loop_
_entity_poly.entity_id
_entity_poly.type
_entity_poly.pdbx_seq_one_letter_code
_entity_poly.pdbx_strand_id
1 'polypeptide(L)'
;MTGVQTCALPIYLKEYYSTLEEARADLVAMWNFFDPKLIEIGAIPNIEVAKAAYDSEARAALAQLHEFPSGDTIEEDHRRGTQLIVNFIRDKTGAIQPVERDGKVYLVVKDYDEMRKGVGMLLAELMRIKAEGDYDAAKALISKYGIHFNTAWRDQVVQRYKSLDLPSFWCGINPDLLPGNSPTDIRIVYPRDMVKQQLRYVVITGR
;
A
#
# COMPACT_ATOMS: atom_id res chain seq x y z
N MET A 1 -19.00 9.66 -29.36
CA MET A 1 -18.05 9.01 -28.39
C MET A 1 -18.87 8.04 -27.59
N THR A 2 -18.77 6.76 -27.91
CA THR A 2 -19.42 5.69 -27.16
C THR A 2 -18.68 5.57 -25.82
N GLY A 3 -19.36 5.88 -24.73
CA GLY A 3 -18.82 5.70 -23.40
C GLY A 3 -18.39 4.24 -23.23
N VAL A 4 -17.11 4.01 -23.04
CA VAL A 4 -16.60 2.68 -22.67
C VAL A 4 -17.25 2.34 -21.34
N GLN A 5 -18.11 1.34 -21.35
CA GLN A 5 -18.74 0.87 -20.12
C GLN A 5 -17.61 0.38 -19.20
N THR A 6 -17.49 1.02 -18.05
CA THR A 6 -16.48 0.68 -17.02
C THR A 6 -16.50 -0.81 -16.63
N CYS A 7 -17.59 -1.52 -16.85
CA CYS A 7 -17.75 -2.95 -16.64
C CYS A 7 -16.96 -3.84 -17.62
N ALA A 8 -16.48 -3.31 -18.74
CA ALA A 8 -15.74 -4.10 -19.75
C ALA A 8 -14.23 -4.15 -19.49
N LEU A 9 -13.67 -3.23 -18.71
CA LEU A 9 -12.23 -3.13 -18.46
C LEU A 9 -11.58 -4.37 -17.84
N PRO A 10 -12.21 -5.06 -16.84
CA PRO A 10 -11.67 -6.32 -16.33
C PRO A 10 -11.50 -7.40 -17.40
N ILE A 11 -12.38 -7.39 -18.43
CA ILE A 11 -12.34 -8.38 -19.52
C ILE A 11 -11.10 -8.19 -20.38
N TYR A 12 -10.70 -6.93 -20.63
CA TYR A 12 -9.53 -6.63 -21.46
C TYR A 12 -8.21 -6.81 -20.72
N LEU A 13 -8.13 -6.41 -19.45
CA LEU A 13 -6.90 -6.44 -18.65
C LEU A 13 -6.70 -7.77 -17.89
N LYS A 14 -7.76 -8.61 -17.82
CA LYS A 14 -7.73 -9.96 -17.23
C LYS A 14 -7.06 -9.97 -15.84
N GLU A 15 -6.09 -10.84 -15.65
CA GLU A 15 -5.34 -11.05 -14.38
C GLU A 15 -4.54 -9.84 -13.92
N TYR A 16 -4.31 -8.85 -14.78
CA TYR A 16 -3.58 -7.64 -14.41
C TYR A 16 -4.48 -6.50 -13.91
N TYR A 17 -5.80 -6.65 -14.08
CA TYR A 17 -6.75 -5.58 -13.72
C TYR A 17 -6.68 -5.20 -12.25
N SER A 18 -6.73 -6.17 -11.35
CA SER A 18 -6.76 -5.94 -9.91
C SER A 18 -5.50 -5.20 -9.43
N THR A 19 -4.31 -5.70 -9.77
CA THR A 19 -3.04 -5.01 -9.44
C THR A 19 -3.02 -3.56 -9.94
N LEU A 20 -3.52 -3.29 -11.16
CA LEU A 20 -3.56 -1.93 -11.73
C LEU A 20 -4.54 -1.03 -10.98
N GLU A 21 -5.70 -1.54 -10.55
CA GLU A 21 -6.69 -0.77 -9.79
C GLU A 21 -6.17 -0.40 -8.40
N GLU A 22 -5.54 -1.34 -7.71
CA GLU A 22 -4.93 -1.08 -6.41
C GLU A 22 -3.82 -0.02 -6.54
N ALA A 23 -2.89 -0.21 -7.47
CA ALA A 23 -1.84 0.77 -7.71
C ALA A 23 -2.41 2.14 -8.13
N ARG A 24 -3.48 2.19 -8.92
CA ARG A 24 -4.14 3.44 -9.31
C ARG A 24 -4.74 4.16 -8.11
N ALA A 25 -5.40 3.43 -7.21
CA ALA A 25 -6.01 4.02 -6.03
C ALA A 25 -4.94 4.66 -5.13
N ASP A 26 -3.83 3.96 -4.89
CA ASP A 26 -2.70 4.47 -4.11
C ASP A 26 -2.06 5.69 -4.78
N LEU A 27 -1.82 5.63 -6.10
CA LEU A 27 -1.23 6.75 -6.85
C LEU A 27 -2.12 8.00 -6.86
N VAL A 28 -3.44 7.86 -6.90
CA VAL A 28 -4.37 8.99 -6.80
C VAL A 28 -4.25 9.65 -5.43
N ALA A 29 -4.18 8.86 -4.36
CA ALA A 29 -3.94 9.39 -3.01
C ALA A 29 -2.58 10.10 -2.91
N MET A 30 -1.51 9.44 -3.39
CA MET A 30 -0.15 9.99 -3.38
C MET A 30 -0.02 11.29 -4.18
N TRP A 31 -0.65 11.37 -5.35
CA TRP A 31 -0.66 12.59 -6.16
C TRP A 31 -1.28 13.78 -5.44
N ASN A 32 -2.38 13.51 -4.72
CA ASN A 32 -3.12 14.54 -4.00
C ASN A 32 -2.47 14.98 -2.68
N PHE A 33 -1.60 14.16 -2.05
CA PHE A 33 -0.96 14.54 -0.78
C PHE A 33 -0.24 15.89 -0.82
N PHE A 34 0.28 16.29 -1.97
CA PHE A 34 0.95 17.58 -2.18
C PHE A 34 0.02 18.69 -2.69
N ASP A 35 -1.31 18.46 -2.70
CA ASP A 35 -2.26 19.50 -3.05
C ASP A 35 -2.45 20.45 -1.86
N PRO A 36 -2.16 21.78 -2.01
CA PRO A 36 -2.37 22.77 -0.96
C PRO A 36 -3.81 22.81 -0.43
N LYS A 37 -4.76 22.34 -1.23
CA LYS A 37 -6.17 22.27 -0.83
C LYS A 37 -6.40 21.35 0.35
N LEU A 38 -5.61 20.27 0.50
CA LEU A 38 -5.72 19.37 1.64
C LEU A 38 -5.34 20.06 2.95
N ILE A 39 -4.39 21.00 2.92
CA ILE A 39 -4.03 21.81 4.07
C ILE A 39 -5.14 22.85 4.35
N GLU A 40 -5.62 23.52 3.31
CA GLU A 40 -6.68 24.54 3.42
C GLU A 40 -7.96 23.99 4.06
N ILE A 41 -8.40 22.77 3.68
CA ILE A 41 -9.60 22.13 4.24
C ILE A 41 -9.34 21.37 5.55
N GLY A 42 -8.11 21.39 6.07
CA GLY A 42 -7.72 20.72 7.32
C GLY A 42 -7.63 19.19 7.22
N ALA A 43 -7.56 18.62 6.01
CA ALA A 43 -7.38 17.17 5.83
C ALA A 43 -5.98 16.71 6.26
N ILE A 44 -4.96 17.54 6.05
CA ILE A 44 -3.62 17.37 6.60
C ILE A 44 -3.15 18.68 7.25
N PRO A 45 -2.36 18.63 8.33
CA PRO A 45 -1.95 19.83 9.05
C PRO A 45 -0.90 20.66 8.31
N ASN A 46 -0.04 20.02 7.53
CA ASN A 46 1.06 20.67 6.80
C ASN A 46 1.69 19.73 5.77
N ILE A 47 2.64 20.25 4.97
CA ILE A 47 3.32 19.52 3.90
C ILE A 47 4.23 18.39 4.41
N GLU A 48 4.68 18.43 5.66
CA GLU A 48 5.53 17.37 6.21
C GLU A 48 4.77 16.05 6.35
N VAL A 49 3.45 16.10 6.49
CA VAL A 49 2.60 14.89 6.45
C VAL A 49 2.63 14.24 5.06
N ALA A 50 2.60 15.04 3.99
CA ALA A 50 2.72 14.53 2.63
C ALA A 50 4.09 13.86 2.38
N LYS A 51 5.18 14.47 2.87
CA LYS A 51 6.52 13.87 2.80
C LYS A 51 6.60 12.56 3.58
N ALA A 52 6.05 12.55 4.81
CA ALA A 52 6.01 11.34 5.63
C ALA A 52 5.20 10.20 4.96
N ALA A 53 4.13 10.53 4.23
CA ALA A 53 3.37 9.55 3.45
C ALA A 53 4.23 8.93 2.32
N TYR A 54 4.99 9.75 1.59
CA TYR A 54 5.92 9.25 0.57
C TYR A 54 7.04 8.37 1.17
N ASP A 55 7.60 8.78 2.30
CA ASP A 55 8.58 7.96 3.03
C ASP A 55 7.97 6.63 3.50
N SER A 56 6.71 6.63 3.89
CA SER A 56 5.98 5.44 4.31
C SER A 56 5.83 4.48 3.14
N GLU A 57 5.45 4.98 1.96
CA GLU A 57 5.29 4.17 0.75
C GLU A 57 6.62 3.54 0.31
N ALA A 58 7.70 4.31 0.26
CA ALA A 58 9.02 3.79 -0.06
C ALA A 58 9.45 2.68 0.92
N ARG A 59 9.16 2.84 2.22
CA ARG A 59 9.44 1.83 3.25
C ARG A 59 8.54 0.61 3.13
N ALA A 60 7.26 0.78 2.77
CA ALA A 60 6.31 -0.30 2.65
C ALA A 60 6.75 -1.34 1.62
N ALA A 61 7.28 -0.90 0.46
CA ALA A 61 7.79 -1.80 -0.58
C ALA A 61 8.93 -2.71 -0.09
N LEU A 62 9.73 -2.24 0.85
CA LEU A 62 10.79 -3.06 1.46
C LEU A 62 10.23 -3.90 2.62
N ALA A 63 9.46 -3.27 3.51
CA ALA A 63 8.96 -3.90 4.72
C ALA A 63 8.05 -5.11 4.43
N GLN A 64 7.17 -5.01 3.44
CA GLN A 64 6.25 -6.10 3.04
C GLN A 64 6.96 -7.39 2.64
N LEU A 65 8.26 -7.34 2.29
CA LEU A 65 9.02 -8.53 1.88
C LEU A 65 9.13 -9.58 3.00
N HIS A 66 8.85 -9.21 4.28
CA HIS A 66 8.79 -10.18 5.37
C HIS A 66 7.67 -11.21 5.21
N GLU A 67 6.64 -10.90 4.43
CA GLU A 67 5.50 -11.78 4.16
C GLU A 67 5.85 -12.88 3.12
N PHE A 68 7.00 -12.74 2.42
CA PHE A 68 7.46 -13.65 1.38
C PHE A 68 8.78 -14.34 1.79
N PRO A 69 8.77 -15.26 2.77
CA PRO A 69 9.99 -15.83 3.35
C PRO A 69 10.74 -16.76 2.38
N SER A 70 10.13 -17.13 1.24
CA SER A 70 10.72 -17.97 0.19
C SER A 70 10.35 -17.45 -1.20
N GLY A 71 11.03 -17.93 -2.24
CA GLY A 71 10.82 -17.47 -3.61
C GLY A 71 11.36 -16.08 -3.89
N ASP A 72 10.97 -15.51 -5.00
CA ASP A 72 11.39 -14.19 -5.48
C ASP A 72 10.23 -13.40 -6.13
N THR A 73 9.00 -13.89 -5.98
CA THR A 73 7.80 -13.37 -6.64
C THR A 73 6.71 -13.02 -5.65
N ILE A 74 5.93 -12.00 -6.01
CA ILE A 74 4.75 -11.53 -5.28
C ILE A 74 3.51 -11.97 -6.06
N GLU A 75 2.55 -12.62 -5.39
CA GLU A 75 1.29 -13.08 -5.99
C GLU A 75 0.10 -12.19 -5.60
N GLU A 76 0.17 -11.49 -4.49
CA GLU A 76 -0.89 -10.67 -3.93
C GLU A 76 -0.91 -9.28 -4.59
N ASP A 77 -2.09 -8.82 -5.04
CA ASP A 77 -2.24 -7.64 -5.91
C ASP A 77 -1.87 -6.30 -5.25
N HIS A 78 -2.20 -6.07 -3.97
CA HIS A 78 -1.78 -4.86 -3.25
C HIS A 78 -0.26 -4.80 -3.11
N ARG A 79 0.37 -5.97 -2.81
CA ARG A 79 1.83 -6.05 -2.67
C ARG A 79 2.55 -5.84 -4.00
N ARG A 80 1.96 -6.35 -5.09
CA ARG A 80 2.41 -6.04 -6.46
C ARG A 80 2.28 -4.56 -6.77
N GLY A 81 1.15 -3.93 -6.39
CA GLY A 81 0.91 -2.50 -6.54
C GLY A 81 1.98 -1.66 -5.86
N THR A 82 2.27 -1.93 -4.59
CA THR A 82 3.31 -1.24 -3.82
C THR A 82 4.70 -1.41 -4.46
N GLN A 83 5.07 -2.63 -4.89
CA GLN A 83 6.34 -2.86 -5.59
C GLN A 83 6.40 -2.12 -6.93
N LEU A 84 5.32 -2.17 -7.71
CA LEU A 84 5.19 -1.48 -8.99
C LEU A 84 5.45 0.01 -8.82
N ILE A 85 4.78 0.66 -7.88
CA ILE A 85 4.91 2.10 -7.63
C ILE A 85 6.36 2.45 -7.27
N VAL A 86 6.92 1.81 -6.28
CA VAL A 86 8.25 2.15 -5.76
C VAL A 86 9.35 1.82 -6.75
N ASN A 87 9.31 0.66 -7.41
CA ASN A 87 10.32 0.28 -8.39
C ASN A 87 10.26 1.13 -9.66
N PHE A 88 9.05 1.49 -10.13
CA PHE A 88 8.89 2.40 -11.27
C PHE A 88 9.47 3.79 -10.98
N ILE A 89 9.10 4.38 -9.84
CA ILE A 89 9.58 5.71 -9.46
C ILE A 89 11.11 5.69 -9.32
N ARG A 90 11.66 4.65 -8.68
CA ARG A 90 13.10 4.48 -8.53
C ARG A 90 13.82 4.40 -9.87
N ASP A 91 13.28 3.61 -10.83
CA ASP A 91 13.87 3.45 -12.17
C ASP A 91 13.76 4.72 -13.01
N LYS A 92 12.62 5.43 -12.94
CA LYS A 92 12.34 6.55 -13.83
C LYS A 92 12.86 7.90 -13.35
N THR A 93 12.94 8.11 -12.05
CA THR A 93 13.30 9.43 -11.50
C THR A 93 14.52 9.38 -10.58
N GLY A 94 14.88 8.21 -10.06
CA GLY A 94 15.93 8.09 -9.05
C GLY A 94 15.58 8.69 -7.68
N ALA A 95 14.31 9.11 -7.50
CA ALA A 95 13.84 9.76 -6.26
C ALA A 95 13.98 8.87 -5.02
N ILE A 96 13.85 7.56 -5.20
CA ILE A 96 13.97 6.57 -4.13
C ILE A 96 15.31 5.84 -4.31
N GLN A 97 16.10 5.77 -3.26
CA GLN A 97 17.38 5.09 -3.30
C GLN A 97 17.57 4.11 -2.16
N PRO A 98 18.19 2.93 -2.41
CA PRO A 98 18.63 2.07 -1.34
C PRO A 98 19.79 2.72 -0.60
N VAL A 99 19.73 2.72 0.72
CA VAL A 99 20.78 3.24 1.60
C VAL A 99 21.09 2.17 2.62
N GLU A 100 22.36 1.83 2.74
CA GLU A 100 22.82 0.91 3.78
C GLU A 100 23.26 1.70 5.02
N ARG A 101 22.77 1.26 6.19
CA ARG A 101 23.16 1.77 7.51
C ARG A 101 23.29 0.60 8.46
N ASP A 102 24.41 0.47 9.12
CA ASP A 102 24.68 -0.61 10.10
C ASP A 102 24.36 -2.01 9.53
N GLY A 103 24.78 -2.27 8.29
CA GLY A 103 24.53 -3.54 7.61
C GLY A 103 23.06 -3.81 7.25
N LYS A 104 22.19 -2.80 7.30
CA LYS A 104 20.77 -2.89 6.99
C LYS A 104 20.41 -1.99 5.83
N VAL A 105 19.66 -2.54 4.88
CA VAL A 105 19.13 -1.76 3.75
C VAL A 105 17.86 -1.01 4.15
N TYR A 106 17.74 0.21 3.62
CA TYR A 106 16.57 1.07 3.71
C TYR A 106 16.28 1.67 2.33
N LEU A 107 15.00 1.82 1.99
CA LEU A 107 14.59 2.65 0.85
C LEU A 107 14.27 4.05 1.38
N VAL A 108 14.91 5.05 0.81
CA VAL A 108 14.85 6.44 1.28
C VAL A 108 14.46 7.35 0.13
N VAL A 109 13.47 8.19 0.34
CA VAL A 109 13.14 9.27 -0.60
C VAL A 109 14.22 10.35 -0.49
N LYS A 110 14.91 10.63 -1.59
CA LYS A 110 15.98 11.63 -1.69
C LYS A 110 15.49 12.96 -2.24
N ASP A 111 14.43 12.90 -3.06
CA ASP A 111 13.86 14.07 -3.71
C ASP A 111 12.34 13.88 -3.80
N TYR A 112 11.60 14.73 -3.10
CA TYR A 112 10.13 14.65 -3.05
C TYR A 112 9.47 15.20 -4.32
N ASP A 113 10.10 16.12 -5.03
CA ASP A 113 9.57 16.65 -6.29
C ASP A 113 9.71 15.61 -7.40
N GLU A 114 10.87 14.96 -7.50
CA GLU A 114 11.07 13.84 -8.42
C GLU A 114 10.22 12.62 -8.02
N MET A 115 9.98 12.39 -6.73
CA MET A 115 9.02 11.38 -6.26
C MET A 115 7.61 11.68 -6.79
N ARG A 116 7.12 12.91 -6.62
CA ARG A 116 5.80 13.34 -7.11
C ARG A 116 5.71 13.25 -8.63
N LYS A 117 6.76 13.63 -9.33
CA LYS A 117 6.84 13.48 -10.80
C LYS A 117 6.70 12.02 -11.22
N GLY A 118 7.40 11.10 -10.55
CA GLY A 118 7.29 9.67 -10.79
C GLY A 118 5.88 9.12 -10.53
N VAL A 119 5.22 9.58 -9.46
CA VAL A 119 3.81 9.27 -9.18
C VAL A 119 2.92 9.70 -10.36
N GLY A 120 3.06 10.94 -10.83
CA GLY A 120 2.29 11.46 -11.97
C GLY A 120 2.54 10.70 -13.26
N MET A 121 3.80 10.34 -13.54
CA MET A 121 4.15 9.55 -14.73
C MET A 121 3.49 8.17 -14.70
N LEU A 122 3.56 7.47 -13.57
CA LEU A 122 2.96 6.14 -13.45
C LEU A 122 1.43 6.22 -13.48
N LEU A 123 0.84 7.18 -12.78
CA LEU A 123 -0.62 7.37 -12.79
C LEU A 123 -1.14 7.62 -14.20
N ALA A 124 -0.46 8.48 -14.99
CA ALA A 124 -0.83 8.75 -16.37
C ALA A 124 -0.77 7.47 -17.23
N GLU A 125 0.28 6.66 -17.07
CA GLU A 125 0.42 5.39 -17.80
C GLU A 125 -0.65 4.37 -17.40
N LEU A 126 -0.95 4.21 -16.12
CA LEU A 126 -2.03 3.33 -15.67
C LEU A 126 -3.40 3.78 -16.20
N MET A 127 -3.65 5.09 -16.22
CA MET A 127 -4.90 5.63 -16.77
C MET A 127 -5.00 5.39 -18.27
N ARG A 128 -3.89 5.52 -19.03
CA ARG A 128 -3.84 5.18 -20.45
C ARG A 128 -4.13 3.71 -20.69
N ILE A 129 -3.37 2.82 -20.03
CA ILE A 129 -3.54 1.35 -20.12
C ILE A 129 -4.99 0.96 -19.85
N LYS A 130 -5.57 1.54 -18.82
CA LYS A 130 -6.95 1.27 -18.44
C LYS A 130 -7.93 1.79 -19.50
N ALA A 131 -7.76 3.02 -19.98
CA ALA A 131 -8.66 3.63 -20.98
C ALA A 131 -8.65 2.88 -22.32
N GLU A 132 -7.52 2.34 -22.72
CA GLU A 132 -7.32 1.63 -23.97
C GLU A 132 -7.56 0.10 -23.85
N GLY A 133 -7.60 -0.44 -22.64
CA GLY A 133 -7.66 -1.89 -22.39
C GLY A 133 -6.39 -2.60 -22.85
N ASP A 134 -5.22 -1.92 -22.75
CA ASP A 134 -3.93 -2.37 -23.26
C ASP A 134 -3.32 -3.48 -22.38
N TYR A 135 -3.69 -4.71 -22.67
CA TYR A 135 -3.24 -5.89 -21.95
C TYR A 135 -1.71 -6.07 -21.99
N ASP A 136 -1.10 -5.86 -23.15
CA ASP A 136 0.34 -6.09 -23.31
C ASP A 136 1.17 -5.07 -22.52
N ALA A 137 0.75 -3.81 -22.50
CA ALA A 137 1.38 -2.79 -21.68
C ALA A 137 1.17 -3.08 -20.17
N ALA A 138 -0.03 -3.50 -19.76
CA ALA A 138 -0.32 -3.92 -18.39
C ALA A 138 0.62 -5.04 -17.93
N LYS A 139 0.70 -6.11 -18.74
CA LYS A 139 1.59 -7.25 -18.52
C LYS A 139 3.06 -6.81 -18.41
N ALA A 140 3.53 -6.02 -19.36
CA ALA A 140 4.93 -5.56 -19.40
C ALA A 140 5.28 -4.74 -18.16
N LEU A 141 4.40 -3.81 -17.76
CA LEU A 141 4.57 -2.93 -16.62
C LEU A 141 4.63 -3.72 -15.31
N ILE A 142 3.65 -4.57 -15.05
CA ILE A 142 3.57 -5.38 -13.82
C ILE A 142 4.71 -6.39 -13.76
N SER A 143 5.01 -7.09 -14.88
CA SER A 143 6.12 -8.06 -14.91
C SER A 143 7.45 -7.40 -14.61
N LYS A 144 7.67 -6.16 -15.09
CA LYS A 144 8.93 -5.45 -14.88
C LYS A 144 9.10 -4.94 -13.46
N TYR A 145 8.04 -4.42 -12.84
CA TYR A 145 8.17 -3.65 -11.60
C TYR A 145 7.44 -4.23 -10.40
N GLY A 146 6.40 -5.07 -10.61
CA GLY A 146 5.50 -5.49 -9.54
C GLY A 146 5.72 -6.92 -9.02
N ILE A 147 6.31 -7.81 -9.83
CA ILE A 147 6.36 -9.24 -9.50
C ILE A 147 7.62 -9.61 -8.73
N HIS A 148 8.79 -9.26 -9.25
CA HIS A 148 10.07 -9.71 -8.68
C HIS A 148 10.65 -8.71 -7.70
N PHE A 149 11.31 -9.24 -6.67
CA PHE A 149 11.99 -8.45 -5.66
C PHE A 149 13.43 -8.95 -5.41
N ASN A 150 14.22 -8.13 -4.74
CA ASN A 150 15.59 -8.48 -4.35
C ASN A 150 15.57 -9.42 -3.15
N THR A 151 15.98 -10.68 -3.36
CA THR A 151 15.96 -11.73 -2.33
C THR A 151 16.91 -11.44 -1.17
N ALA A 152 18.07 -10.81 -1.41
CA ALA A 152 19.00 -10.43 -0.36
C ALA A 152 18.41 -9.35 0.56
N TRP A 153 17.64 -8.41 0.02
CA TRP A 153 16.90 -7.44 0.83
C TRP A 153 15.78 -8.10 1.63
N ARG A 154 15.05 -9.02 0.99
CA ARG A 154 14.01 -9.81 1.65
C ARG A 154 14.57 -10.56 2.85
N ASP A 155 15.70 -11.25 2.70
CA ASP A 155 16.31 -12.03 3.76
C ASP A 155 16.70 -11.16 4.97
N GLN A 156 17.26 -9.97 4.73
CA GLN A 156 17.50 -8.99 5.78
C GLN A 156 16.22 -8.55 6.49
N VAL A 157 15.14 -8.27 5.72
CA VAL A 157 13.86 -7.85 6.29
C VAL A 157 13.24 -8.96 7.13
N VAL A 158 13.23 -10.21 6.63
CA VAL A 158 12.73 -11.37 7.39
C VAL A 158 13.46 -11.52 8.73
N GLN A 159 14.79 -11.37 8.75
CA GLN A 159 15.56 -11.45 10.00
C GLN A 159 15.21 -10.31 10.98
N ARG A 160 15.00 -9.10 10.46
CA ARG A 160 14.59 -7.94 11.28
C ARG A 160 13.22 -8.16 11.91
N TYR A 161 12.26 -8.69 11.15
CA TYR A 161 10.90 -8.92 11.61
C TYR A 161 10.81 -10.07 12.63
N LYS A 162 11.61 -11.13 12.48
CA LYS A 162 11.66 -12.22 13.46
C LYS A 162 11.94 -11.75 14.88
N SER A 163 12.77 -10.71 15.04
CA SER A 163 13.14 -10.19 16.37
C SER A 163 12.04 -9.33 17.01
N LEU A 164 11.01 -8.92 16.23
CA LEU A 164 9.95 -8.05 16.72
C LEU A 164 8.78 -8.81 17.34
N ASP A 165 8.70 -10.13 17.12
CA ASP A 165 7.61 -11.00 17.61
C ASP A 165 6.22 -10.38 17.37
N LEU A 166 6.01 -9.89 16.13
CA LEU A 166 4.77 -9.22 15.76
C LEU A 166 3.63 -10.23 15.66
N PRO A 167 2.45 -9.90 16.20
CA PRO A 167 1.29 -10.76 16.06
C PRO A 167 0.87 -10.86 14.58
N SER A 168 0.49 -12.05 14.16
CA SER A 168 -0.03 -12.30 12.81
C SER A 168 -1.46 -11.75 12.60
N PHE A 169 -2.08 -11.25 13.64
CA PHE A 169 -3.44 -10.70 13.63
C PHE A 169 -3.48 -9.33 14.28
N TRP A 170 -4.28 -8.43 13.72
CA TRP A 170 -4.55 -7.11 14.30
C TRP A 170 -5.74 -7.18 15.25
N CYS A 171 -5.60 -6.56 16.43
CA CYS A 171 -6.75 -6.29 17.29
C CYS A 171 -7.64 -5.26 16.60
N GLY A 172 -8.86 -5.66 16.22
CA GLY A 172 -9.83 -4.75 15.63
C GLY A 172 -10.36 -3.72 16.63
N ILE A 173 -10.94 -2.66 16.12
CA ILE A 173 -11.68 -1.68 16.91
C ILE A 173 -12.97 -2.37 17.39
N ASN A 174 -13.20 -2.42 18.72
CA ASN A 174 -14.42 -2.97 19.29
C ASN A 174 -15.31 -1.85 19.80
N PRO A 175 -16.51 -1.68 19.25
CA PRO A 175 -17.54 -0.84 19.86
C PRO A 175 -18.12 -1.53 21.09
N ASP A 176 -18.20 -0.81 22.21
CA ASP A 176 -19.01 -1.16 23.35
C ASP A 176 -20.29 -0.35 23.29
N LEU A 177 -21.44 -1.03 23.26
CA LEU A 177 -22.73 -0.41 23.49
C LEU A 177 -22.87 -0.11 24.98
N LEU A 178 -23.07 1.16 25.34
CA LEU A 178 -23.33 1.55 26.71
C LEU A 178 -24.75 1.13 27.15
N PRO A 179 -25.01 1.04 28.47
CA PRO A 179 -26.34 0.62 28.97
C PRO A 179 -27.45 1.49 28.39
N GLY A 180 -28.46 0.86 27.80
CA GLY A 180 -29.58 1.54 27.14
C GLY A 180 -29.73 1.22 25.65
N ASN A 181 -28.77 0.57 25.03
CA ASN A 181 -28.72 0.20 23.59
C ASN A 181 -29.04 1.36 22.63
N SER A 182 -28.75 2.60 23.05
CA SER A 182 -28.84 3.75 22.16
C SER A 182 -27.70 3.74 21.17
N PRO A 183 -27.95 3.90 19.85
CA PRO A 183 -26.90 4.01 18.85
C PRO A 183 -25.96 5.22 19.07
N THR A 184 -26.36 6.17 19.90
CA THR A 184 -25.58 7.36 20.27
C THR A 184 -24.60 7.11 21.42
N ASP A 185 -24.77 5.98 22.14
CA ASP A 185 -23.97 5.63 23.31
C ASP A 185 -22.97 4.51 22.96
N ILE A 186 -22.10 4.78 21.99
CA ILE A 186 -21.06 3.84 21.55
C ILE A 186 -19.72 4.34 22.08
N ARG A 187 -19.03 3.50 22.85
CA ARG A 187 -17.64 3.73 23.23
C ARG A 187 -16.72 2.84 22.39
N ILE A 188 -15.73 3.43 21.73
CA ILE A 188 -14.70 2.69 21.01
C ILE A 188 -13.64 2.24 22.00
N VAL A 189 -13.40 0.93 22.07
CA VAL A 189 -12.39 0.32 22.92
C VAL A 189 -11.30 -0.28 22.05
N TYR A 190 -10.03 0.02 22.40
CA TYR A 190 -8.86 -0.54 21.74
C TYR A 190 -8.17 -1.55 22.70
N PRO A 191 -8.65 -2.78 22.81
CA PRO A 191 -7.99 -3.77 23.63
C PRO A 191 -6.64 -4.14 23.00
N ARG A 192 -5.56 -4.00 23.77
CA ARG A 192 -4.22 -4.41 23.34
C ARG A 192 -3.96 -5.90 23.48
N ASP A 193 -4.84 -6.60 24.19
CA ASP A 193 -4.78 -8.03 24.44
C ASP A 193 -5.75 -8.75 23.50
N MET A 194 -5.19 -9.36 22.45
CA MET A 194 -5.97 -10.06 21.43
C MET A 194 -6.70 -11.28 22.01
N VAL A 195 -6.12 -11.99 22.97
CA VAL A 195 -6.74 -13.15 23.61
C VAL A 195 -8.00 -12.72 24.35
N LYS A 196 -7.94 -11.66 25.15
CA LYS A 196 -9.11 -11.09 25.82
C LYS A 196 -10.16 -10.60 24.83
N GLN A 197 -9.73 -10.01 23.73
CA GLN A 197 -10.63 -9.56 22.68
C GLN A 197 -11.41 -10.74 22.08
N GLN A 198 -10.73 -11.83 21.74
CA GLN A 198 -11.37 -13.01 21.17
C GLN A 198 -12.27 -13.73 22.19
N LEU A 199 -11.81 -13.92 23.41
CA LEU A 199 -12.58 -14.57 24.48
C LEU A 199 -13.85 -13.81 24.83
N ARG A 200 -13.92 -12.49 24.63
CA ARG A 200 -15.11 -11.69 24.83
C ARG A 200 -16.30 -12.17 23.96
N TYR A 201 -16.04 -12.68 22.76
CA TYR A 201 -17.08 -13.16 21.85
C TYR A 201 -17.43 -14.63 22.06
N VAL A 202 -16.57 -15.42 22.63
CA VAL A 202 -16.83 -16.86 22.91
C VAL A 202 -17.94 -17.03 23.97
N VAL A 203 -18.05 -16.11 24.93
CA VAL A 203 -19.07 -16.17 26.00
C VAL A 203 -20.48 -15.86 25.47
N ILE A 204 -20.61 -15.23 24.32
CA ILE A 204 -21.90 -14.85 23.73
C ILE A 204 -22.56 -16.01 22.95
N THR A 205 -21.77 -17.00 22.52
CA THR A 205 -22.25 -18.15 21.75
C THR A 205 -22.72 -19.34 22.57
N GLY A 206 -22.66 -19.25 23.88
CA GLY A 206 -23.07 -20.31 24.85
C GLY A 206 -24.42 -20.09 25.50
N ARG A 207 -25.39 -19.42 24.81
CA ARG A 207 -26.78 -19.33 25.25
C ARG A 207 -27.70 -19.95 24.22
#